data_3ae884b949db1b69f6c5bb18c4892665
#
_entry.id   3ae884b949db1b69f6c5bb18c4892665
#
_cell.length_a   1.000
_cell.length_b   1.000
_cell.length_c   1.000
_cell.angle_alpha   90.00
_cell.angle_beta   90.00
_cell.angle_gamma   90.00
#
_symmetry.space_group_name_H-M   'P 1'
#
loop_
_entity.id
_entity.type
_entity.pdbx_description
1 polymer ?
#
loop_
_entity_poly.entity_id
_entity_poly.type
_entity_poly.pdbx_seq_one_letter_code
_entity_poly.pdbx_strand_id
1 'polypeptide(L)'
;GTFLAEVKVASVTSVALEFPFGWIECLIAPNEETSLIINTKELCRRQAHLQRKDKTYGEPVYFNGYLASLQQELASVDIDIVLKSVYYMDMYNDIVGKSADEYKAYVLERLPSVRKEIAQSPYSNACKELLNILVDLDAIGKIAMTERELKSAHIAVNKLNREQADDYFYNTRIDTPKGYYDILKEFSSINTLKALYGKYYASTIYLINFLPNSLDVLKETLRTGQGPLFD
;
A
#
# COMPACT_ATOMS: atom_id res chain seq x y z
N GLY A 1 4.56 -16.97 26.02
CA GLY A 1 5.50 -15.99 26.57
C GLY A 1 4.95 -14.59 26.49
N THR A 2 5.50 -13.69 27.28
CA THR A 2 5.15 -12.26 27.26
C THR A 2 6.39 -11.48 26.87
N PHE A 3 6.23 -10.44 26.08
CA PHE A 3 7.29 -9.49 25.77
C PHE A 3 6.77 -8.05 25.93
N LEU A 4 7.66 -7.13 26.19
CA LEU A 4 7.40 -5.69 26.23
C LEU A 4 8.39 -5.03 25.26
N ALA A 5 7.90 -4.12 24.46
CA ALA A 5 8.71 -3.29 23.58
C ALA A 5 8.32 -1.82 23.76
N GLU A 6 9.31 -0.96 23.85
CA GLU A 6 9.13 0.50 23.88
C GLU A 6 9.67 1.09 22.57
N VAL A 7 8.85 1.84 21.88
CA VAL A 7 9.18 2.43 20.58
C VAL A 7 8.88 3.93 20.64
N LYS A 8 9.86 4.75 20.28
CA LYS A 8 9.67 6.20 20.17
C LYS A 8 9.10 6.55 18.82
N VAL A 9 7.93 7.16 18.81
CA VAL A 9 7.25 7.65 17.61
C VAL A 9 6.86 9.11 17.77
N ALA A 10 6.89 9.87 16.69
CA ALA A 10 6.51 11.29 16.69
C ALA A 10 5.01 11.50 16.48
N SER A 11 4.33 10.53 15.88
CA SER A 11 2.90 10.55 15.57
C SER A 11 2.35 9.14 15.59
N VAL A 12 1.03 9.01 15.44
CA VAL A 12 0.43 7.70 15.17
C VAL A 12 1.06 7.09 13.93
N THR A 13 1.47 5.85 14.03
CA THR A 13 2.06 5.12 12.91
C THR A 13 1.71 3.66 12.94
N SER A 14 1.67 3.02 11.77
CA SER A 14 1.54 1.58 11.66
C SER A 14 2.91 0.92 11.79
N VAL A 15 2.99 -0.12 12.60
CA VAL A 15 4.17 -0.97 12.74
C VAL A 15 3.82 -2.42 12.47
N ALA A 16 4.74 -3.17 11.90
CA ALA A 16 4.60 -4.60 11.71
C ALA A 16 5.40 -5.34 12.79
N LEU A 17 4.73 -6.23 13.49
CA LEU A 17 5.37 -7.22 14.37
C LEU A 17 5.57 -8.49 13.55
N GLU A 18 6.82 -8.80 13.24
CA GLU A 18 7.17 -9.95 12.42
C GLU A 18 7.56 -11.16 13.30
N PHE A 19 7.02 -12.31 12.95
CA PHE A 19 7.28 -13.60 13.57
C PHE A 19 7.66 -14.61 12.50
N PRO A 20 8.38 -15.69 12.83
CA PRO A 20 8.69 -16.74 11.87
C PRO A 20 7.46 -17.38 11.19
N PHE A 21 6.29 -17.20 11.78
CA PHE A 21 5.03 -17.80 11.37
C PHE A 21 3.98 -16.76 10.90
N GLY A 22 4.37 -15.52 10.68
CA GLY A 22 3.47 -14.47 10.15
C GLY A 22 3.77 -13.11 10.77
N TRP A 23 2.95 -12.13 10.42
CA TRP A 23 3.07 -10.75 10.94
C TRP A 23 1.72 -10.22 11.43
N ILE A 24 1.78 -9.24 12.31
CA ILE A 24 0.65 -8.48 12.81
C ILE A 24 0.97 -7.01 12.62
N GLU A 25 0.05 -6.27 12.02
CA GLU A 25 0.13 -4.82 11.96
C GLU A 25 -0.61 -4.22 13.14
N CYS A 26 -0.02 -3.23 13.78
CA CYS A 26 -0.65 -2.48 14.84
C CYS A 26 -0.35 -0.98 14.72
N LEU A 27 -1.28 -0.17 15.22
CA LEU A 27 -1.13 1.26 15.35
C LEU A 27 -0.54 1.58 16.72
N ILE A 28 0.52 2.36 16.73
CA ILE A 28 1.14 2.89 17.94
C ILE A 28 1.14 4.42 17.90
N ALA A 29 1.10 5.07 19.06
CA ALA A 29 1.09 6.51 19.20
C ALA A 29 2.02 6.99 20.32
N PRO A 30 2.47 8.25 20.30
CA PRO A 30 3.26 8.83 21.37
C PRO A 30 2.50 8.79 22.71
N ASN A 31 3.17 8.31 23.75
CA ASN A 31 2.65 8.22 25.13
C ASN A 31 1.39 7.34 25.28
N GLU A 32 1.12 6.45 24.34
CA GLU A 32 0.01 5.50 24.38
C GLU A 32 0.53 4.08 24.52
N GLU A 33 -0.29 3.23 25.16
CA GLU A 33 -0.02 1.81 25.31
C GLU A 33 -0.97 1.01 24.42
N THR A 34 -0.40 0.09 23.67
CA THR A 34 -1.14 -0.92 22.92
C THR A 34 -0.69 -2.28 23.39
N SER A 35 -1.61 -3.09 23.88
CA SER A 35 -1.33 -4.49 24.18
C SER A 35 -2.08 -5.42 23.25
N LEU A 36 -1.51 -6.58 23.00
CA LEU A 36 -2.12 -7.57 22.10
C LEU A 36 -1.89 -8.99 22.61
N ILE A 37 -2.90 -9.82 22.39
CA ILE A 37 -2.86 -11.26 22.63
C ILE A 37 -2.83 -11.96 21.29
N ILE A 38 -1.77 -12.72 21.03
CA ILE A 38 -1.54 -13.39 19.75
C ILE A 38 -1.94 -14.86 19.86
N ASN A 39 -2.89 -15.26 19.03
CA ASN A 39 -3.20 -16.66 18.79
C ASN A 39 -2.29 -17.18 17.67
N THR A 40 -1.14 -17.76 18.05
CA THR A 40 -0.12 -18.22 17.11
C THR A 40 -0.66 -19.26 16.11
N LYS A 41 -1.57 -20.13 16.54
CA LYS A 41 -2.20 -21.13 15.69
C LYS A 41 -3.03 -20.47 14.59
N GLU A 42 -3.86 -19.50 14.95
CA GLU A 42 -4.70 -18.81 13.98
C GLU A 42 -3.88 -17.84 13.10
N LEU A 43 -2.81 -17.27 13.64
CA LEU A 43 -1.87 -16.47 12.84
C LEU A 43 -1.18 -17.32 11.76
N CYS A 44 -0.73 -18.54 12.10
CA CYS A 44 -0.20 -19.49 11.11
C CYS A 44 -1.24 -19.88 10.05
N ARG A 45 -2.50 -20.08 10.47
CA ARG A 45 -3.59 -20.40 9.53
C ARG A 45 -3.90 -19.26 8.60
N ARG A 46 -3.94 -18.02 9.12
CA ARG A 46 -4.10 -16.82 8.29
C ARG A 46 -2.98 -16.71 7.25
N GLN A 47 -1.73 -16.93 7.66
CA GLN A 47 -0.60 -16.90 6.74
C GLN A 47 -0.73 -17.97 5.64
N ALA A 48 -1.17 -19.18 5.98
CA ALA A 48 -1.42 -20.24 5.01
C ALA A 48 -2.59 -19.90 4.06
N HIS A 49 -3.65 -19.24 4.57
CA HIS A 49 -4.76 -18.77 3.77
C HIS A 49 -4.31 -17.69 2.76
N LEU A 50 -3.51 -16.71 3.19
CA LEU A 50 -2.97 -15.69 2.30
C LEU A 50 -2.15 -16.27 1.14
N GLN A 51 -1.49 -17.41 1.38
CA GLN A 51 -0.69 -18.09 0.35
C GLN A 51 -1.50 -19.02 -0.55
N ARG A 52 -2.48 -19.75 0.00
CA ARG A 52 -3.13 -20.88 -0.66
C ARG A 52 -4.64 -20.71 -0.84
N LYS A 53 -5.27 -19.73 -0.19
CA LYS A 53 -6.70 -19.41 -0.19
C LYS A 53 -7.65 -20.58 0.15
N ASP A 54 -7.14 -21.65 0.74
CA ASP A 54 -7.86 -22.89 0.98
C ASP A 54 -8.23 -23.16 2.44
N LYS A 55 -7.85 -22.27 3.35
CA LYS A 55 -8.05 -22.48 4.79
C LYS A 55 -8.78 -21.33 5.46
N THR A 56 -9.75 -21.68 6.27
CA THR A 56 -10.37 -20.75 7.20
C THR A 56 -9.50 -20.59 8.45
N TYR A 57 -9.52 -19.41 9.03
CA TYR A 57 -8.84 -19.11 10.30
C TYR A 57 -9.79 -18.34 11.22
N GLY A 58 -9.56 -18.46 12.52
CA GLY A 58 -10.21 -17.67 13.56
C GLY A 58 -9.46 -16.36 13.79
N GLU A 59 -9.75 -15.72 14.92
CA GLU A 59 -9.12 -14.44 15.30
C GLU A 59 -7.63 -14.64 15.63
N PRO A 60 -6.70 -14.06 14.85
CA PRO A 60 -5.27 -14.24 15.03
C PRO A 60 -4.70 -13.33 16.11
N VAL A 61 -5.38 -12.23 16.44
CA VAL A 61 -4.93 -11.22 17.39
C VAL A 61 -6.11 -10.54 18.08
N TYR A 62 -5.96 -10.22 19.36
CA TYR A 62 -6.87 -9.39 20.11
C TYR A 62 -6.13 -8.16 20.59
N PHE A 63 -6.65 -6.98 20.29
CA PHE A 63 -6.07 -5.69 20.68
C PHE A 63 -6.73 -5.15 21.94
N ASN A 64 -5.91 -4.47 22.76
CA ASN A 64 -6.38 -3.70 23.91
C ASN A 64 -5.57 -2.40 24.02
N GLY A 65 -6.16 -1.34 24.57
CA GLY A 65 -5.52 -0.02 24.69
C GLY A 65 -5.84 0.91 23.52
N TYR A 66 -4.82 1.59 23.01
CA TYR A 66 -5.00 2.65 22.02
C TYR A 66 -5.65 2.16 20.73
N LEU A 67 -6.77 2.79 20.36
CA LEU A 67 -7.55 2.47 19.15
C LEU A 67 -7.92 0.97 19.01
N ALA A 68 -8.04 0.23 20.11
CA ALA A 68 -8.23 -1.23 20.11
C ALA A 68 -9.35 -1.69 19.17
N SER A 69 -10.52 -1.04 19.22
CA SER A 69 -11.66 -1.40 18.34
C SER A 69 -11.35 -1.21 16.87
N LEU A 70 -10.69 -0.10 16.49
CA LEU A 70 -10.29 0.15 15.11
C LEU A 70 -9.22 -0.86 14.65
N GLN A 71 -8.25 -1.15 15.52
CA GLN A 71 -7.20 -2.13 15.22
C GLN A 71 -7.79 -3.54 15.04
N GLN A 72 -8.77 -3.91 15.86
CA GLN A 72 -9.48 -5.18 15.74
C GLN A 72 -10.26 -5.28 14.42
N GLU A 73 -10.96 -4.22 14.04
CA GLU A 73 -11.63 -4.16 12.74
C GLU A 73 -10.63 -4.29 11.59
N LEU A 74 -9.54 -3.53 11.61
CA LEU A 74 -8.51 -3.60 10.57
C LEU A 74 -7.87 -4.99 10.45
N ALA A 75 -7.66 -5.67 11.56
CA ALA A 75 -7.13 -7.04 11.57
C ALA A 75 -8.11 -8.06 10.97
N SER A 76 -9.42 -7.79 11.05
CA SER A 76 -10.49 -8.62 10.51
C SER A 76 -10.89 -8.26 9.08
N VAL A 77 -10.39 -7.14 8.54
CA VAL A 77 -10.69 -6.76 7.17
C VAL A 77 -10.25 -7.87 6.23
N ASP A 78 -11.19 -8.32 5.41
CA ASP A 78 -10.84 -9.16 4.29
C ASP A 78 -9.93 -8.34 3.37
N ILE A 79 -8.65 -8.66 3.44
CA ILE A 79 -7.62 -7.96 2.70
C ILE A 79 -7.88 -8.00 1.19
N ASP A 80 -8.66 -8.97 0.71
CA ASP A 80 -9.09 -9.05 -0.69
C ASP A 80 -10.00 -7.87 -1.08
N ILE A 81 -10.72 -7.24 -0.15
CA ILE A 81 -11.48 -6.00 -0.44
C ILE A 81 -10.52 -4.87 -0.82
N VAL A 82 -9.40 -4.75 -0.11
CA VAL A 82 -8.39 -3.74 -0.37
C VAL A 82 -7.42 -4.21 -1.47
N LEU A 83 -7.14 -5.51 -1.54
CA LEU A 83 -6.12 -6.12 -2.39
C LEU A 83 -6.67 -6.74 -3.67
N LYS A 84 -7.98 -6.67 -3.98
CA LYS A 84 -8.46 -7.03 -5.34
C LYS A 84 -7.71 -6.25 -6.43
N SER A 85 -7.03 -5.23 -6.01
CA SER A 85 -6.11 -4.45 -6.82
C SER A 85 -4.68 -5.04 -6.88
N VAL A 86 -4.30 -6.04 -6.08
CA VAL A 86 -2.89 -6.40 -5.81
C VAL A 86 -2.52 -7.84 -6.17
N TYR A 87 -3.46 -8.67 -6.66
CA TYR A 87 -3.06 -9.99 -7.15
C TYR A 87 -2.32 -9.88 -8.47
N TYR A 88 -1.00 -9.84 -8.36
CA TYR A 88 -0.04 -9.52 -9.42
C TYR A 88 -0.23 -10.34 -10.70
N MET A 89 -0.55 -11.63 -10.64
CA MET A 89 -0.62 -12.45 -11.85
C MET A 89 -1.86 -12.16 -12.69
N ASP A 90 -3.03 -12.01 -12.06
CA ASP A 90 -4.26 -11.69 -12.80
C ASP A 90 -4.16 -10.26 -13.35
N MET A 91 -3.65 -9.33 -12.54
CA MET A 91 -3.40 -7.95 -12.97
C MET A 91 -2.42 -7.90 -14.15
N TYR A 92 -1.34 -8.69 -14.14
CA TYR A 92 -0.35 -8.68 -15.22
C TYR A 92 -0.93 -9.12 -16.55
N ASN A 93 -1.82 -10.12 -16.56
CA ASN A 93 -2.55 -10.50 -17.77
C ASN A 93 -3.45 -9.36 -18.29
N ASP A 94 -4.05 -8.59 -17.39
CA ASP A 94 -4.92 -7.47 -17.75
C ASP A 94 -4.15 -6.26 -18.28
N ILE A 95 -2.91 -6.06 -17.84
CA ILE A 95 -2.14 -4.83 -18.13
C ILE A 95 -1.01 -5.01 -19.14
N VAL A 96 -0.62 -6.24 -19.45
CA VAL A 96 0.44 -6.51 -20.44
C VAL A 96 0.10 -5.86 -21.78
N GLY A 97 1.07 -5.13 -22.33
CA GLY A 97 0.92 -4.45 -23.62
C GLY A 97 0.13 -3.13 -23.57
N LYS A 98 -0.38 -2.72 -22.42
CA LYS A 98 -1.02 -1.39 -22.28
C LYS A 98 0.02 -0.27 -22.35
N SER A 99 -0.41 0.87 -22.87
CA SER A 99 0.29 2.14 -22.72
C SER A 99 0.18 2.65 -21.28
N ALA A 100 0.98 3.66 -20.95
CA ALA A 100 0.90 4.30 -19.62
C ALA A 100 -0.51 4.86 -19.32
N ASP A 101 -1.14 5.55 -20.29
CA ASP A 101 -2.47 6.11 -20.10
C ASP A 101 -3.55 5.03 -19.96
N GLU A 102 -3.48 3.94 -20.72
CA GLU A 102 -4.40 2.81 -20.55
C GLU A 102 -4.22 2.11 -19.20
N TYR A 103 -2.99 2.02 -18.69
CA TYR A 103 -2.74 1.50 -17.36
C TYR A 103 -3.27 2.43 -16.26
N LYS A 104 -3.06 3.75 -16.39
CA LYS A 104 -3.65 4.73 -15.48
C LYS A 104 -5.17 4.63 -15.45
N ALA A 105 -5.82 4.56 -16.60
CA ALA A 105 -7.26 4.37 -16.70
C ALA A 105 -7.70 3.08 -16.00
N TYR A 106 -7.01 1.97 -16.24
CA TYR A 106 -7.27 0.68 -15.59
C TYR A 106 -7.22 0.77 -14.05
N VAL A 107 -6.24 1.50 -13.49
CA VAL A 107 -6.15 1.72 -12.03
C VAL A 107 -7.33 2.55 -11.53
N LEU A 108 -7.64 3.66 -12.20
CA LEU A 108 -8.67 4.62 -11.76
C LEU A 108 -10.09 4.08 -11.90
N GLU A 109 -10.40 3.32 -12.94
CA GLU A 109 -11.72 2.73 -13.19
C GLU A 109 -12.15 1.73 -12.10
N ARG A 110 -11.22 1.17 -11.37
CA ARG A 110 -11.50 0.22 -10.27
C ARG A 110 -11.91 0.92 -8.97
N LEU A 111 -11.47 2.14 -8.75
CA LEU A 111 -11.68 2.85 -7.48
C LEU A 111 -13.16 2.99 -7.08
N PRO A 112 -14.10 3.36 -7.98
CA PRO A 112 -15.50 3.46 -7.61
C PRO A 112 -16.10 2.16 -7.09
N SER A 113 -15.73 1.02 -7.69
CA SER A 113 -16.21 -0.31 -7.27
C SER A 113 -15.69 -0.66 -5.88
N VAL A 114 -14.40 -0.48 -5.64
CA VAL A 114 -13.77 -0.77 -4.33
C VAL A 114 -14.34 0.13 -3.25
N ARG A 115 -14.49 1.42 -3.50
CA ARG A 115 -15.10 2.37 -2.55
C ARG A 115 -16.55 2.02 -2.24
N LYS A 116 -17.32 1.53 -3.23
CA LYS A 116 -18.69 1.03 -3.00
C LYS A 116 -18.69 -0.19 -2.09
N GLU A 117 -17.81 -1.15 -2.29
CA GLU A 117 -17.68 -2.33 -1.43
C GLU A 117 -17.33 -1.92 0.01
N ILE A 118 -16.39 -0.99 0.20
CA ILE A 118 -16.04 -0.44 1.52
C ILE A 118 -17.26 0.23 2.15
N ALA A 119 -18.00 1.04 1.40
CA ALA A 119 -19.20 1.73 1.92
C ALA A 119 -20.28 0.75 2.39
N GLN A 120 -20.45 -0.37 1.70
CA GLN A 120 -21.43 -1.42 2.00
C GLN A 120 -20.96 -2.43 3.07
N SER A 121 -19.67 -2.40 3.44
CA SER A 121 -19.12 -3.31 4.45
C SER A 121 -19.70 -3.05 5.84
N PRO A 122 -19.65 -4.02 6.77
CA PRO A 122 -20.17 -3.87 8.13
C PRO A 122 -19.25 -3.04 9.05
N TYR A 123 -18.11 -2.57 8.56
CA TYR A 123 -17.11 -1.87 9.36
C TYR A 123 -17.58 -0.49 9.83
N SER A 124 -16.99 0.00 10.93
CA SER A 124 -17.23 1.34 11.44
C SER A 124 -16.83 2.43 10.44
N ASN A 125 -17.38 3.63 10.61
CA ASN A 125 -17.03 4.76 9.77
C ASN A 125 -15.51 5.09 9.83
N ALA A 126 -14.89 4.94 11.00
CA ALA A 126 -13.46 5.15 11.19
C ALA A 126 -12.63 4.14 10.37
N CYS A 127 -13.04 2.87 10.39
CA CYS A 127 -12.39 1.82 9.59
C CYS A 127 -12.59 2.07 8.08
N LYS A 128 -13.82 2.39 7.65
CA LYS A 128 -14.13 2.72 6.25
C LYS A 128 -13.32 3.90 5.72
N GLU A 129 -13.16 4.95 6.54
CA GLU A 129 -12.35 6.10 6.19
C GLU A 129 -10.88 5.70 5.96
N LEU A 130 -10.33 4.90 6.88
CA LEU A 130 -8.94 4.43 6.76
C LEU A 130 -8.76 3.49 5.56
N LEU A 131 -9.72 2.60 5.29
CA LEU A 131 -9.69 1.74 4.11
C LEU A 131 -9.70 2.54 2.81
N ASN A 132 -10.48 3.62 2.72
CA ASN A 132 -10.45 4.51 1.56
C ASN A 132 -9.09 5.21 1.39
N ILE A 133 -8.45 5.63 2.48
CA ILE A 133 -7.09 6.17 2.44
C ILE A 133 -6.10 5.12 1.92
N LEU A 134 -6.19 3.88 2.38
CA LEU A 134 -5.33 2.80 1.91
C LEU A 134 -5.52 2.50 0.42
N VAL A 135 -6.77 2.55 -0.07
CA VAL A 135 -7.08 2.40 -1.50
C VAL A 135 -6.48 3.54 -2.32
N ASP A 136 -6.54 4.76 -1.83
CA ASP A 136 -5.94 5.90 -2.49
C ASP A 136 -4.41 5.80 -2.53
N LEU A 137 -3.79 5.40 -1.42
CA LEU A 137 -2.34 5.16 -1.36
C LEU A 137 -1.89 4.04 -2.32
N ASP A 138 -2.67 2.96 -2.44
CA ASP A 138 -2.41 1.89 -3.40
C ASP A 138 -2.49 2.40 -4.85
N ALA A 139 -3.54 3.15 -5.18
CA ALA A 139 -3.72 3.72 -6.52
C ALA A 139 -2.57 4.68 -6.89
N ILE A 140 -2.18 5.55 -5.96
CA ILE A 140 -1.05 6.46 -6.13
C ILE A 140 0.24 5.68 -6.35
N GLY A 141 0.51 4.68 -5.51
CA GLY A 141 1.69 3.84 -5.64
C GLY A 141 1.77 3.15 -7.00
N LYS A 142 0.66 2.59 -7.48
CA LYS A 142 0.57 1.97 -8.80
C LYS A 142 0.83 2.95 -9.94
N ILE A 143 0.19 4.12 -9.92
CA ILE A 143 0.42 5.16 -10.93
C ILE A 143 1.87 5.64 -10.89
N ALA A 144 2.44 5.87 -9.71
CA ALA A 144 3.83 6.26 -9.57
C ALA A 144 4.82 5.20 -10.10
N MET A 145 4.43 3.93 -10.05
CA MET A 145 5.25 2.81 -10.51
C MET A 145 4.89 2.29 -11.91
N THR A 146 4.15 3.04 -12.71
CA THR A 146 3.64 2.62 -14.02
C THR A 146 4.68 1.91 -14.88
N GLU A 147 5.84 2.49 -15.06
CA GLU A 147 6.90 1.89 -15.90
C GLU A 147 7.30 0.52 -15.37
N ARG A 148 7.52 0.40 -14.07
CA ARG A 148 7.89 -0.85 -13.41
C ARG A 148 6.80 -1.90 -13.54
N GLU A 149 5.54 -1.54 -13.31
CA GLU A 149 4.42 -2.46 -13.35
C GLU A 149 4.20 -3.01 -14.77
N LEU A 150 4.24 -2.17 -15.79
CA LEU A 150 4.10 -2.58 -17.17
C LEU A 150 5.26 -3.47 -17.64
N LYS A 151 6.48 -3.16 -17.24
CA LYS A 151 7.66 -4.01 -17.51
C LYS A 151 7.53 -5.37 -16.80
N SER A 152 7.15 -5.37 -15.54
CA SER A 152 6.95 -6.59 -14.76
C SER A 152 5.86 -7.48 -15.34
N ALA A 153 4.76 -6.89 -15.82
CA ALA A 153 3.71 -7.61 -16.51
C ALA A 153 4.23 -8.28 -17.80
N HIS A 154 4.98 -7.54 -18.62
CA HIS A 154 5.56 -8.09 -19.84
C HIS A 154 6.49 -9.28 -19.54
N ILE A 155 7.38 -9.14 -18.57
CA ILE A 155 8.33 -10.18 -18.15
C ILE A 155 7.58 -11.42 -17.66
N ALA A 156 6.59 -11.25 -16.79
CA ALA A 156 5.88 -12.34 -16.16
C ALA A 156 4.99 -13.11 -17.17
N VAL A 157 4.21 -12.40 -17.98
CA VAL A 157 3.28 -13.01 -18.94
C VAL A 157 4.03 -13.73 -20.06
N ASN A 158 5.13 -13.16 -20.54
CA ASN A 158 5.97 -13.77 -21.56
C ASN A 158 6.96 -14.81 -21.01
N LYS A 159 6.98 -15.02 -19.68
CA LYS A 159 7.84 -16.02 -19.00
C LYS A 159 9.31 -15.86 -19.38
N LEU A 160 9.80 -14.61 -19.45
CA LEU A 160 11.18 -14.33 -19.80
C LEU A 160 12.14 -14.95 -18.78
N ASN A 161 13.24 -15.54 -19.25
CA ASN A 161 14.29 -15.98 -18.36
C ASN A 161 15.02 -14.77 -17.74
N ARG A 162 15.92 -15.00 -16.78
CA ARG A 162 16.57 -13.92 -16.02
C ARG A 162 17.32 -12.93 -16.93
N GLU A 163 18.09 -13.42 -17.88
CA GLU A 163 18.89 -12.57 -18.79
C GLU A 163 17.98 -11.71 -19.67
N GLN A 164 16.95 -12.30 -20.27
CA GLN A 164 15.93 -11.61 -21.06
C GLN A 164 15.14 -10.58 -20.23
N ALA A 165 14.81 -10.94 -18.97
CA ALA A 165 14.09 -10.05 -18.07
C ALA A 165 14.95 -8.84 -17.68
N ASP A 166 16.21 -9.04 -17.35
CA ASP A 166 17.16 -7.97 -17.03
C ASP A 166 17.37 -7.06 -18.25
N ASP A 167 17.59 -7.64 -19.43
CA ASP A 167 17.74 -6.86 -20.67
C ASP A 167 16.49 -6.01 -20.95
N TYR A 168 15.31 -6.62 -20.92
CA TYR A 168 14.06 -5.90 -21.15
C TYR A 168 13.83 -4.79 -20.10
N PHE A 169 14.07 -5.09 -18.83
CA PHE A 169 13.81 -4.15 -17.73
C PHE A 169 14.69 -2.90 -17.83
N TYR A 170 15.98 -3.05 -18.16
CA TYR A 170 16.91 -1.92 -18.20
C TYR A 170 16.94 -1.19 -19.54
N ASN A 171 16.67 -1.88 -20.64
CA ASN A 171 16.82 -1.31 -21.99
C ASN A 171 15.50 -0.84 -22.62
N THR A 172 14.35 -1.28 -22.08
CA THR A 172 13.03 -0.77 -22.53
C THR A 172 12.62 0.44 -21.71
N ARG A 173 12.06 1.45 -22.35
CA ARG A 173 11.41 2.60 -21.70
C ARG A 173 9.92 2.58 -21.99
N ILE A 174 9.13 2.95 -20.98
CA ILE A 174 7.70 3.20 -21.11
C ILE A 174 7.51 4.70 -21.01
N ASP A 175 7.09 5.30 -22.12
CA ASP A 175 6.87 6.74 -22.18
C ASP A 175 5.63 7.12 -21.38
N THR A 176 5.77 8.09 -20.50
CA THR A 176 4.66 8.72 -19.79
C THR A 176 4.43 10.12 -20.38
N PRO A 177 3.20 10.46 -20.81
CA PRO A 177 2.90 11.78 -21.34
C PRO A 177 3.18 12.90 -20.34
N LYS A 178 3.42 14.11 -20.85
CA LYS A 178 3.54 15.30 -20.00
C LYS A 178 2.26 15.47 -19.16
N GLY A 179 2.43 15.70 -17.86
CA GLY A 179 1.29 15.81 -16.92
C GLY A 179 0.68 14.47 -16.50
N TYR A 180 1.28 13.35 -16.88
CA TYR A 180 0.79 12.01 -16.52
C TYR A 180 0.49 11.87 -15.03
N TYR A 181 1.35 12.40 -14.18
CA TYR A 181 1.27 12.31 -12.72
C TYR A 181 0.43 13.42 -12.07
N ASP A 182 -0.15 14.35 -12.83
CA ASP A 182 -0.95 15.44 -12.25
C ASP A 182 -2.19 14.96 -11.53
N ILE A 183 -2.74 13.80 -11.92
CA ILE A 183 -3.85 13.13 -11.25
C ILE A 183 -3.58 12.85 -9.77
N LEU A 184 -2.33 12.69 -9.37
CA LEU A 184 -1.97 12.40 -7.98
C LEU A 184 -2.37 13.53 -7.03
N LYS A 185 -2.51 14.76 -7.53
CA LYS A 185 -2.96 15.93 -6.76
C LYS A 185 -4.46 15.86 -6.38
N GLU A 186 -5.24 15.01 -7.07
CA GLU A 186 -6.66 14.83 -6.80
C GLU A 186 -6.95 13.92 -5.60
N PHE A 187 -5.96 13.17 -5.15
CA PHE A 187 -6.06 12.29 -3.97
C PHE A 187 -5.86 13.07 -2.68
N SER A 188 -6.87 13.86 -2.27
CA SER A 188 -6.78 14.73 -1.09
C SER A 188 -6.70 13.97 0.24
N SER A 189 -7.13 12.73 0.28
CA SER A 189 -7.11 11.87 1.49
C SER A 189 -5.72 11.65 2.06
N ILE A 190 -4.70 11.65 1.20
CA ILE A 190 -3.28 11.48 1.63
C ILE A 190 -2.72 12.68 2.39
N ASN A 191 -3.36 13.84 2.31
CA ASN A 191 -2.94 15.07 3.00
C ASN A 191 -3.55 15.18 4.41
N THR A 192 -4.10 14.11 4.94
CA THR A 192 -4.66 14.06 6.28
C THR A 192 -3.72 13.37 7.26
N LEU A 193 -3.77 13.73 8.55
CA LEU A 193 -3.01 13.01 9.59
C LEU A 193 -3.36 11.52 9.65
N LYS A 194 -4.56 11.14 9.26
CA LYS A 194 -5.00 9.74 9.20
C LYS A 194 -4.26 8.93 8.12
N ALA A 195 -3.70 9.58 7.10
CA ALA A 195 -2.88 8.90 6.11
C ALA A 195 -1.63 8.25 6.75
N LEU A 196 -1.12 8.83 7.84
CA LEU A 196 0.01 8.27 8.60
C LEU A 196 -0.32 6.91 9.25
N TYR A 197 -1.60 6.57 9.41
CA TYR A 197 -2.04 5.27 9.92
C TYR A 197 -1.91 4.16 8.86
N GLY A 198 -1.77 4.55 7.59
CA GLY A 198 -1.59 3.61 6.48
C GLY A 198 -0.16 3.11 6.38
N LYS A 199 0.02 1.78 6.42
CA LYS A 199 1.34 1.13 6.28
C LYS A 199 2.10 1.51 5.01
N TYR A 200 1.38 1.92 3.97
CA TYR A 200 1.96 2.27 2.67
C TYR A 200 2.29 3.76 2.53
N TYR A 201 1.95 4.59 3.53
CA TYR A 201 2.14 6.03 3.42
C TYR A 201 3.59 6.41 3.13
N ALA A 202 4.53 5.93 3.95
CA ALA A 202 5.95 6.26 3.79
C ALA A 202 6.50 5.77 2.43
N SER A 203 6.14 4.56 2.00
CA SER A 203 6.58 4.02 0.71
C SER A 203 5.95 4.76 -0.46
N THR A 204 4.69 5.17 -0.35
CA THR A 204 4.00 5.95 -1.39
C THR A 204 4.63 7.34 -1.54
N ILE A 205 4.89 8.04 -0.42
CA ILE A 205 5.58 9.34 -0.45
C ILE A 205 7.00 9.19 -1.01
N TYR A 206 7.72 8.13 -0.64
CA TYR A 206 9.02 7.82 -1.22
C TYR A 206 8.94 7.70 -2.75
N LEU A 207 7.98 6.94 -3.27
CA LEU A 207 7.78 6.77 -4.72
C LEU A 207 7.47 8.10 -5.42
N ILE A 208 6.60 8.93 -4.85
CA ILE A 208 6.26 10.25 -5.40
C ILE A 208 7.50 11.14 -5.52
N ASN A 209 8.41 11.09 -4.56
CA ASN A 209 9.63 11.88 -4.56
C ASN A 209 10.60 11.51 -5.71
N PHE A 210 10.46 10.32 -6.29
CA PHE A 210 11.27 9.88 -7.43
C PHE A 210 10.60 10.09 -8.79
N LEU A 211 9.42 10.69 -8.84
CA LEU A 211 8.79 11.02 -10.11
C LEU A 211 9.61 12.11 -10.83
N PRO A 212 9.65 12.11 -12.17
CA PRO A 212 10.46 13.04 -12.96
C PRO A 212 10.27 14.51 -12.56
N ASN A 213 9.02 14.93 -12.36
CA ASN A 213 8.72 16.31 -11.94
C ASN A 213 9.22 16.64 -10.52
N SER A 214 9.17 15.67 -9.61
CA SER A 214 9.67 15.86 -8.25
C SER A 214 11.19 15.94 -8.23
N LEU A 215 11.89 15.17 -9.06
CA LEU A 215 13.35 15.25 -9.20
C LEU A 215 13.78 16.60 -9.77
N ASP A 216 13.04 17.17 -10.71
CA ASP A 216 13.36 18.49 -11.27
C ASP A 216 13.14 19.60 -10.24
N VAL A 217 12.07 19.53 -9.45
CA VAL A 217 11.83 20.43 -8.32
C VAL A 217 12.96 20.28 -7.30
N LEU A 218 13.34 19.06 -6.95
CA LEU A 218 14.44 18.81 -5.99
C LEU A 218 15.77 19.38 -6.50
N LYS A 219 16.12 19.15 -7.76
CA LYS A 219 17.33 19.71 -8.39
C LYS A 219 17.33 21.22 -8.34
N GLU A 220 16.21 21.87 -8.69
CA GLU A 220 16.10 23.32 -8.66
C GLU A 220 16.17 23.87 -7.22
N THR A 221 15.52 23.20 -6.26
CA THR A 221 15.60 23.54 -4.82
C THR A 221 17.04 23.46 -4.31
N LEU A 222 17.77 22.39 -4.65
CA LEU A 222 19.19 22.24 -4.29
C LEU A 222 20.08 23.28 -4.96
N ARG A 223 19.78 23.66 -6.19
CA ARG A 223 20.55 24.67 -6.95
C ARG A 223 20.34 26.08 -6.42
N THR A 224 19.14 26.44 -6.04
CA THR A 224 18.76 27.80 -5.62
C THR A 224 18.85 28.01 -4.11
N GLY A 225 18.83 26.95 -3.31
CA GLY A 225 18.68 27.03 -1.86
C GLY A 225 17.32 27.59 -1.42
N GLN A 226 16.31 27.52 -2.29
CA GLN A 226 14.95 28.00 -2.04
C GLN A 226 13.95 26.89 -2.34
N GLY A 227 12.90 26.78 -1.53
CA GLY A 227 11.82 25.84 -1.74
C GLY A 227 11.49 25.00 -0.50
N PRO A 228 10.57 24.04 -0.60
CA PRO A 228 9.93 23.37 0.53
C PRO A 228 10.87 22.55 1.43
N LEU A 229 12.13 22.39 1.06
CA LEU A 229 13.14 21.70 1.90
C LEU A 229 13.89 22.67 2.84
N PHE A 230 13.71 23.98 2.69
CA PHE A 230 14.44 25.02 3.41
C PHE A 230 13.52 26.03 4.12
N ASP A 231 12.20 25.89 3.98
CA ASP A 231 11.18 26.62 4.71
C ASP A 231 10.69 25.80 5.92
#